data_520c4a555a7855a49ed6ef9399a0b08a
#
_entry.id   520c4a555a7855a49ed6ef9399a0b08a
#
_cell.length_a   1.000
_cell.length_b   1.000
_cell.length_c   1.000
_cell.angle_alpha   90.00
_cell.angle_beta   90.00
_cell.angle_gamma   90.00
#
_symmetry.space_group_name_H-M   'P 1'
#
loop_
_entity.id
_entity.type
_entity.pdbx_description
1 polymer ?
#
loop_
_entity_poly.entity_id
_entity_poly.type
_entity_poly.pdbx_seq_one_letter_code
_entity_poly.pdbx_strand_id
1 'polypeptide(L)'
;MSLALALGILSVDAQSKDYVDYERGYRADIAVSTSISEQYTLSTSHGFSFGNGLYVGGGVGFTAETFLNFEDAPHYLVPLFADVKYTFLNKRVSPFVSARVGGVFNTEYKMNRMLINPMVGINVRHFTVGLGYELQHAFKGVIENSASMHNVHLRVGYTF
;
A
#
# COMPACT_ATOMS: atom_id res chain seq x y z
N MET A 1 26.74 -4.26 -1.93
CA MET A 1 26.50 -2.79 -1.99
C MET A 1 25.10 -2.55 -1.41
N SER A 2 24.77 -1.95 -0.35
CA SER A 2 25.44 -1.50 0.84
C SER A 2 24.37 -1.23 1.88
N LEU A 3 24.31 -2.03 2.90
CA LEU A 3 23.51 -1.80 4.14
C LEU A 3 23.83 -0.44 4.80
N ALA A 4 24.96 0.15 4.44
CA ALA A 4 25.44 1.43 4.96
C ALA A 4 24.64 2.66 4.49
N LEU A 5 23.95 2.60 3.32
CA LEU A 5 23.15 3.73 2.84
C LEU A 5 21.87 3.92 3.65
N ALA A 6 21.30 2.83 4.19
CA ALA A 6 20.10 2.88 5.02
C ALA A 6 20.36 3.47 6.42
N LEU A 7 21.57 3.33 6.94
CA LEU A 7 21.95 3.85 8.26
C LEU A 7 22.32 5.35 8.25
N GLY A 8 22.76 5.89 7.12
CA GLY A 8 23.11 7.32 6.99
C GLY A 8 21.90 8.27 7.02
N ILE A 9 20.72 7.80 6.67
CA ILE A 9 19.47 8.60 6.68
C ILE A 9 18.91 8.75 8.11
N LEU A 10 19.43 7.98 9.06
CA LEU A 10 18.92 7.94 10.44
C LEU A 10 19.48 9.06 11.34
N SER A 11 20.37 9.92 10.86
CA SER A 11 21.10 10.88 11.71
C SER A 11 20.71 12.36 11.55
N VAL A 12 19.72 12.70 10.75
CA VAL A 12 19.34 14.11 10.54
C VAL A 12 17.97 14.40 11.15
N ASP A 13 17.97 15.32 12.09
CA ASP A 13 16.92 16.09 12.74
C ASP A 13 16.14 15.53 13.96
N ALA A 14 16.54 16.16 15.08
CA ALA A 14 15.87 16.07 16.39
C ALA A 14 14.95 17.27 16.69
N GLN A 15 14.28 17.89 15.73
CA GLN A 15 13.55 19.16 15.96
C GLN A 15 12.06 19.17 15.59
N SER A 16 11.43 18.10 15.15
CA SER A 16 9.98 18.07 15.08
C SER A 16 9.42 17.27 16.26
N LYS A 17 8.59 17.89 17.08
CA LYS A 17 7.99 17.27 18.26
C LYS A 17 6.94 16.23 17.91
N ASP A 18 6.33 16.34 16.74
CA ASP A 18 5.30 15.45 16.25
C ASP A 18 5.74 14.77 14.95
N TYR A 19 5.44 13.48 14.85
CA TYR A 19 5.70 12.71 13.63
C TYR A 19 4.49 12.79 12.71
N VAL A 20 4.71 12.63 11.41
CA VAL A 20 3.73 12.85 10.34
C VAL A 20 2.36 12.24 10.62
N ASP A 21 2.30 11.07 11.26
CA ASP A 21 1.04 10.40 11.60
C ASP A 21 0.28 11.08 12.75
N TYR A 22 0.92 11.97 13.53
CA TYR A 22 0.34 12.73 14.64
C TYR A 22 0.18 14.21 14.33
N GLU A 23 0.56 14.65 13.15
CA GLU A 23 0.20 15.97 12.65
C GLU A 23 -1.20 15.93 12.06
N ARG A 24 -2.05 16.88 12.46
CA ARG A 24 -3.41 17.01 11.94
C ARG A 24 -3.39 17.78 10.63
N GLY A 25 -3.93 17.19 9.58
CA GLY A 25 -4.05 17.88 8.31
C GLY A 25 -4.14 16.94 7.12
N TYR A 26 -4.05 17.53 5.95
CA TYR A 26 -3.95 16.79 4.69
C TYR A 26 -2.64 16.02 4.65
N ARG A 27 -2.71 14.82 4.11
CA ARG A 27 -1.59 13.93 3.98
C ARG A 27 -1.68 13.15 2.68
N ALA A 28 -0.53 12.96 2.04
CA ALA A 28 -0.41 12.11 0.88
C ALA A 28 0.70 11.08 1.09
N ASP A 29 0.56 9.90 0.52
CA ASP A 29 1.63 8.93 0.44
C ASP A 29 1.81 8.39 -0.98
N ILE A 30 3.04 7.99 -1.28
CA ILE A 30 3.39 7.23 -2.46
C ILE A 30 4.07 5.94 -2.02
N ALA A 31 3.69 4.81 -2.61
CA ALA A 31 4.22 3.52 -2.20
C ALA A 31 4.42 2.58 -3.37
N VAL A 32 5.45 1.75 -3.24
CA VAL A 32 5.70 0.59 -4.10
C VAL A 32 5.45 -0.67 -3.29
N SER A 33 4.72 -1.61 -3.87
CA SER A 33 4.47 -2.93 -3.28
C SER A 33 4.92 -4.01 -4.24
N THR A 34 5.44 -5.10 -3.70
CA THR A 34 5.72 -6.32 -4.45
C THR A 34 5.08 -7.51 -3.76
N SER A 35 4.49 -8.42 -4.50
CA SER A 35 3.89 -9.65 -3.97
C SER A 35 4.73 -10.88 -4.30
N ILE A 36 4.48 -11.96 -3.56
CA ILE A 36 5.11 -13.27 -3.82
C ILE A 36 4.70 -13.81 -5.21
N SER A 37 3.55 -13.38 -5.73
CA SER A 37 3.03 -13.75 -7.06
C SER A 37 3.55 -12.85 -8.19
N GLU A 38 4.71 -12.19 -8.01
CA GLU A 38 5.37 -11.33 -9.01
C GLU A 38 4.51 -10.16 -9.52
N GLN A 39 3.69 -9.60 -8.64
CA GLN A 39 2.96 -8.37 -8.89
C GLN A 39 3.74 -7.18 -8.33
N TYR A 40 3.86 -6.13 -9.13
CA TYR A 40 4.46 -4.86 -8.73
C TYR A 40 3.41 -3.76 -8.82
N THR A 41 3.17 -3.08 -7.72
CA THR A 41 2.18 -2.01 -7.65
C THR A 41 2.83 -0.71 -7.22
N LEU A 42 2.68 0.34 -8.02
CA LEU A 42 2.90 1.72 -7.64
C LEU A 42 1.57 2.33 -7.25
N SER A 43 1.46 2.94 -6.07
CA SER A 43 0.21 3.53 -5.59
C SER A 43 0.44 4.87 -4.91
N THR A 44 -0.57 5.73 -4.97
CA THR A 44 -0.65 6.95 -4.17
C THR A 44 -1.95 6.96 -3.38
N SER A 45 -1.91 7.53 -2.17
CA SER A 45 -3.07 7.70 -1.29
C SER A 45 -3.11 9.14 -0.79
N HIS A 46 -4.28 9.73 -0.77
CA HIS A 46 -4.54 11.10 -0.36
C HIS A 46 -5.66 11.13 0.67
N GLY A 47 -5.48 11.85 1.76
CA GLY A 47 -6.47 11.86 2.82
C GLY A 47 -6.17 12.85 3.93
N PHE A 48 -6.71 12.57 5.10
CA PHE A 48 -6.62 13.42 6.27
C PHE A 48 -6.13 12.65 7.49
N SER A 49 -5.13 13.21 8.15
CA SER A 49 -4.65 12.76 9.47
C SER A 49 -5.36 13.53 10.58
N PHE A 50 -5.89 12.83 11.56
CA PHE A 50 -6.65 13.42 12.68
C PHE A 50 -5.76 13.89 13.84
N GLY A 51 -4.44 13.69 13.76
CA GLY A 51 -3.50 14.11 14.79
C GLY A 51 -3.41 13.17 16.00
N ASN A 52 -4.07 12.02 15.93
CA ASN A 52 -4.08 10.98 16.98
C ASN A 52 -3.59 9.62 16.47
N GLY A 53 -2.83 9.62 15.38
CA GLY A 53 -2.36 8.41 14.70
C GLY A 53 -3.35 7.82 13.70
N LEU A 54 -4.59 8.32 13.63
CA LEU A 54 -5.58 7.89 12.65
C LEU A 54 -5.45 8.69 11.35
N TYR A 55 -5.36 7.97 10.24
CA TYR A 55 -5.44 8.49 8.89
C TYR A 55 -6.58 7.81 8.14
N VAL A 56 -7.32 8.60 7.37
CA VAL A 56 -8.36 8.12 6.45
C VAL A 56 -8.20 8.81 5.12
N GLY A 57 -8.19 8.04 4.05
CA GLY A 57 -7.99 8.57 2.70
C GLY A 57 -8.52 7.66 1.62
N GLY A 58 -8.16 7.98 0.41
CA GLY A 58 -8.40 7.18 -0.78
C GLY A 58 -7.22 7.25 -1.72
N GLY A 59 -7.08 6.26 -2.57
CA GLY A 59 -5.95 6.19 -3.45
C GLY A 59 -6.21 5.43 -4.73
N VAL A 60 -5.23 5.53 -5.61
CA VAL A 60 -5.17 4.83 -6.88
C VAL A 60 -3.80 4.20 -7.03
N GLY A 61 -3.73 3.11 -7.76
CA GLY A 61 -2.46 2.47 -8.09
C GLY A 61 -2.41 2.01 -9.53
N PHE A 62 -1.23 1.56 -9.89
CA PHE A 62 -0.95 0.89 -11.15
C PHE A 62 -0.21 -0.40 -10.82
N THR A 63 -0.76 -1.54 -11.22
CA THR A 63 -0.19 -2.86 -10.97
C THR A 63 0.20 -3.50 -12.29
N ALA A 64 1.43 -3.98 -12.36
CA ALA A 64 1.90 -4.87 -13.41
C ALA A 64 1.97 -6.29 -12.85
N GLU A 65 1.25 -7.22 -13.48
CA GLU A 65 1.31 -8.66 -13.20
C GLU A 65 2.21 -9.32 -14.23
N THR A 66 3.27 -9.95 -13.77
CA THR A 66 4.18 -10.73 -14.63
C THR A 66 3.92 -12.21 -14.35
N PHE A 67 3.27 -12.91 -15.27
CA PHE A 67 3.14 -14.37 -15.14
C PHE A 67 4.44 -15.03 -15.57
N LEU A 68 4.86 -16.08 -14.84
CA LEU A 68 6.09 -16.85 -15.10
C LEU A 68 6.17 -17.52 -16.48
N ASN A 69 5.11 -17.45 -17.26
CA ASN A 69 5.10 -17.95 -18.63
C ASN A 69 5.51 -16.83 -19.59
N PHE A 70 6.72 -16.89 -20.09
CA PHE A 70 7.39 -15.91 -20.95
C PHE A 70 6.69 -15.59 -22.28
N GLU A 71 5.51 -16.15 -22.55
CA GLU A 71 4.76 -15.95 -23.80
C GLU A 71 3.59 -14.95 -23.67
N ASP A 72 3.17 -14.63 -22.45
CA ASP A 72 2.04 -13.71 -22.23
C ASP A 72 2.53 -12.29 -21.91
N ALA A 73 1.91 -11.31 -22.56
CA ALA A 73 2.18 -9.90 -22.29
C ALA A 73 1.78 -9.54 -20.85
N PRO A 74 2.50 -8.62 -20.18
CA PRO A 74 2.16 -8.21 -18.82
C PRO A 74 0.76 -7.58 -18.78
N HIS A 75 -0.08 -8.02 -17.82
CA HIS A 75 -1.40 -7.45 -17.61
C HIS A 75 -1.32 -6.24 -16.69
N TYR A 76 -2.02 -5.18 -17.05
CA TYR A 76 -2.07 -3.95 -16.28
C TYR A 76 -3.41 -3.80 -15.57
N LEU A 77 -3.34 -3.51 -14.27
CA LEU A 77 -4.48 -3.34 -13.40
C LEU A 77 -4.44 -1.96 -12.73
N VAL A 78 -5.60 -1.38 -12.52
CA VAL A 78 -5.76 -0.10 -11.82
C VAL A 78 -6.58 -0.33 -10.55
N PRO A 79 -5.96 -0.46 -9.38
CA PRO A 79 -6.66 -0.47 -8.10
C PRO A 79 -7.10 0.95 -7.72
N LEU A 80 -8.38 1.08 -7.30
CA LEU A 80 -8.96 2.24 -6.61
C LEU A 80 -9.39 1.79 -5.22
N PHE A 81 -9.00 2.51 -4.17
CA PHE A 81 -9.23 2.06 -2.80
C PHE A 81 -9.47 3.22 -1.83
N ALA A 82 -10.24 2.94 -0.78
CA ALA A 82 -10.21 3.68 0.47
C ALA A 82 -9.08 3.11 1.34
N ASP A 83 -8.39 3.97 2.08
CA ASP A 83 -7.24 3.64 2.92
C ASP A 83 -7.49 4.14 4.35
N VAL A 84 -7.42 3.25 5.33
CA VAL A 84 -7.48 3.58 6.75
C VAL A 84 -6.21 3.06 7.40
N LYS A 85 -5.50 3.91 8.13
CA LYS A 85 -4.26 3.58 8.83
C LYS A 85 -4.31 4.10 10.25
N TYR A 86 -3.88 3.28 11.19
CA TYR A 86 -3.70 3.68 12.58
C TYR A 86 -2.27 3.42 13.03
N THR A 87 -1.58 4.48 13.45
CA THR A 87 -0.22 4.47 13.98
C THR A 87 -0.29 4.55 15.50
N PHE A 88 0.32 3.60 16.21
CA PHE A 88 0.13 3.45 17.65
C PHE A 88 0.92 4.43 18.50
N LEU A 89 2.04 4.93 18.03
CA LEU A 89 2.97 5.73 18.82
C LEU A 89 3.37 7.01 18.08
N ASN A 90 3.41 8.13 18.82
CA ASN A 90 4.04 9.38 18.35
C ASN A 90 5.55 9.32 18.62
N LYS A 91 6.25 8.47 17.87
CA LYS A 91 7.70 8.25 17.98
C LYS A 91 8.33 8.09 16.61
N ARG A 92 9.66 8.27 16.55
CA ARG A 92 10.44 8.11 15.32
C ARG A 92 10.22 6.77 14.61
N VAL A 93 10.05 5.70 15.40
CA VAL A 93 9.70 4.36 14.92
C VAL A 93 8.38 3.99 15.58
N SER A 94 7.36 3.79 14.77
CA SER A 94 6.01 3.52 15.26
C SER A 94 5.38 2.37 14.49
N PRO A 95 4.88 1.35 15.18
CA PRO A 95 4.09 0.32 14.53
C PRO A 95 2.76 0.90 14.07
N PHE A 96 2.22 0.34 13.00
CA PHE A 96 0.91 0.68 12.47
C PHE A 96 0.15 -0.55 11.99
N VAL A 97 -1.16 -0.39 11.90
CA VAL A 97 -2.07 -1.26 11.17
C VAL A 97 -2.79 -0.43 10.12
N SER A 98 -3.06 -1.01 8.97
CA SER A 98 -3.89 -0.37 7.95
C SER A 98 -4.76 -1.38 7.22
N ALA A 99 -5.80 -0.86 6.58
CA ALA A 99 -6.65 -1.63 5.70
C ALA A 99 -7.02 -0.80 4.47
N ARG A 100 -6.90 -1.40 3.30
CA ARG A 100 -7.40 -0.85 2.05
C ARG A 100 -8.56 -1.69 1.57
N VAL A 101 -9.63 -1.02 1.14
CA VAL A 101 -10.82 -1.66 0.57
C VAL A 101 -11.19 -0.92 -0.70
N GLY A 102 -11.42 -1.66 -1.77
CA GLY A 102 -11.72 -1.02 -3.04
C GLY A 102 -12.01 -1.99 -4.18
N GLY A 103 -11.69 -1.56 -5.37
CA GLY A 103 -11.82 -2.35 -6.60
C GLY A 103 -10.56 -2.31 -7.44
N VAL A 104 -10.33 -3.39 -8.15
CA VAL A 104 -9.25 -3.52 -9.14
C VAL A 104 -9.90 -3.61 -10.52
N PHE A 105 -9.54 -2.69 -11.39
CA PHE A 105 -10.06 -2.60 -12.74
C PHE A 105 -9.01 -3.10 -13.72
N ASN A 106 -9.39 -4.08 -14.53
CA ASN A 106 -8.55 -4.55 -15.62
C ASN A 106 -8.84 -3.72 -16.87
N THR A 107 -7.79 -3.17 -17.48
CA THR A 107 -7.93 -2.32 -18.68
C THR A 107 -8.24 -3.11 -19.94
N GLU A 108 -7.93 -4.41 -19.98
CA GLU A 108 -8.06 -5.25 -21.16
C GLU A 108 -9.31 -6.14 -21.15
N TYR A 109 -9.62 -6.77 -20.00
CA TYR A 109 -10.64 -7.83 -19.95
C TYR A 109 -11.96 -7.43 -19.27
N LYS A 110 -12.15 -6.17 -18.88
CA LYS A 110 -13.35 -5.66 -18.16
C LYS A 110 -13.71 -6.48 -16.89
N MET A 111 -12.77 -7.22 -16.33
CA MET A 111 -12.96 -7.97 -15.10
C MET A 111 -12.69 -7.08 -13.90
N ASN A 112 -13.74 -6.73 -13.18
CA ASN A 112 -13.63 -5.99 -11.94
C ASN A 112 -13.50 -6.95 -10.77
N ARG A 113 -12.57 -6.67 -9.85
CA ARG A 113 -12.36 -7.47 -8.62
C ARG A 113 -12.53 -6.56 -7.41
N MET A 114 -13.10 -7.09 -6.35
CA MET A 114 -13.08 -6.44 -5.04
C MET A 114 -11.71 -6.65 -4.42
N LEU A 115 -11.16 -5.60 -3.83
CA LEU A 115 -9.87 -5.57 -3.15
C LEU A 115 -10.10 -5.39 -1.65
N ILE A 116 -9.51 -6.26 -0.83
CA ILE A 116 -9.38 -6.10 0.61
C ILE A 116 -7.92 -6.37 0.96
N ASN A 117 -7.26 -5.42 1.61
CA ASN A 117 -5.83 -5.47 1.86
C ASN A 117 -5.50 -4.96 3.26
N PRO A 118 -5.61 -5.83 4.30
CA PRO A 118 -5.06 -5.55 5.62
C PRO A 118 -3.53 -5.60 5.61
N MET A 119 -2.90 -4.73 6.39
CA MET A 119 -1.45 -4.61 6.49
C MET A 119 -1.02 -4.22 7.88
N VAL A 120 0.14 -4.72 8.30
CA VAL A 120 0.85 -4.32 9.51
C VAL A 120 2.27 -3.90 9.14
N GLY A 121 2.85 -2.97 9.90
CA GLY A 121 4.20 -2.52 9.61
C GLY A 121 4.72 -1.49 10.59
N ILE A 122 5.78 -0.82 10.18
CA ILE A 122 6.43 0.24 10.93
C ILE A 122 6.57 1.50 10.07
N ASN A 123 6.33 2.63 10.70
CA ASN A 123 6.70 3.93 10.18
C ASN A 123 8.03 4.36 10.77
N VAL A 124 8.92 4.86 9.96
CA VAL A 124 10.18 5.47 10.37
C VAL A 124 10.18 6.89 9.81
N ARG A 125 9.72 7.85 10.60
CA ARG A 125 9.45 9.23 10.14
C ARG A 125 8.44 9.24 8.98
N HIS A 126 8.90 9.66 7.79
CA HIS A 126 8.12 9.69 6.55
C HIS A 126 8.08 8.35 5.80
N PHE A 127 8.95 7.40 6.18
CA PHE A 127 9.00 6.11 5.50
C PHE A 127 8.11 5.08 6.18
N THR A 128 7.43 4.31 5.37
CA THR A 128 6.57 3.20 5.79
C THR A 128 7.10 1.90 5.20
N VAL A 129 7.21 0.87 6.03
CA VAL A 129 7.49 -0.50 5.58
C VAL A 129 6.47 -1.42 6.22
N GLY A 130 5.79 -2.22 5.42
CA GLY A 130 4.74 -3.10 5.91
C GLY A 130 4.58 -4.39 5.12
N LEU A 131 4.05 -5.40 5.80
CA LEU A 131 3.60 -6.65 5.23
C LEU A 131 2.08 -6.63 5.18
N GLY A 132 1.52 -6.93 4.02
CA GLY A 132 0.09 -6.99 3.79
C GLY A 132 -0.36 -8.33 3.24
N TYR A 133 -1.64 -8.59 3.42
CA TYR A 133 -2.33 -9.71 2.83
C TYR A 133 -3.44 -9.18 1.93
N GLU A 134 -3.40 -9.52 0.67
CA GLU A 134 -4.34 -9.02 -0.32
C GLU A 134 -5.32 -10.12 -0.74
N LEU A 135 -6.59 -9.81 -0.58
CA LEU A 135 -7.72 -10.60 -1.06
C LEU A 135 -8.33 -9.89 -2.26
N GLN A 136 -8.31 -10.54 -3.41
CA GLN A 136 -9.05 -10.10 -4.57
C GLN A 136 -10.15 -11.12 -4.88
N HIS A 137 -11.39 -10.65 -4.96
CA HIS A 137 -12.55 -11.48 -5.30
C HIS A 137 -13.21 -10.95 -6.58
N ALA A 138 -13.30 -11.79 -7.61
CA ALA A 138 -13.96 -11.43 -8.86
C ALA A 138 -15.47 -11.30 -8.67
N PHE A 139 -16.08 -10.22 -9.18
CA PHE A 139 -17.52 -10.09 -9.20
C PHE A 139 -18.13 -11.11 -10.17
N LYS A 140 -19.13 -11.87 -9.71
CA LYS A 140 -19.89 -12.80 -10.53
C LYS A 140 -20.53 -12.07 -11.72
N GLY A 141 -20.17 -12.44 -12.94
CA GLY A 141 -20.82 -11.90 -14.13
C GLY A 141 -20.30 -12.45 -15.46
N VAL A 142 -19.08 -12.98 -15.49
CA VAL A 142 -18.42 -13.35 -16.76
C VAL A 142 -17.80 -14.76 -16.75
N ILE A 143 -17.54 -15.34 -15.57
CA ILE A 143 -16.97 -16.70 -15.47
C ILE A 143 -17.68 -17.48 -14.35
N GLU A 144 -18.08 -18.71 -14.62
CA GLU A 144 -18.77 -19.63 -13.70
C GLU A 144 -17.95 -20.01 -12.45
N ASN A 145 -16.64 -19.77 -12.43
CA ASN A 145 -15.75 -19.97 -11.29
C ASN A 145 -15.26 -18.62 -10.75
N SER A 146 -15.83 -18.19 -9.63
CA SER A 146 -15.32 -17.04 -8.87
C SER A 146 -13.98 -17.41 -8.24
N ALA A 147 -12.89 -17.10 -8.93
CA ALA A 147 -11.54 -17.29 -8.39
C ALA A 147 -11.22 -16.16 -7.40
N SER A 148 -10.96 -16.53 -6.15
CA SER A 148 -10.37 -15.64 -5.17
C SER A 148 -8.85 -15.73 -5.28
N MET A 149 -8.17 -14.59 -5.41
CA MET A 149 -6.71 -14.52 -5.40
C MET A 149 -6.25 -14.05 -4.02
N HIS A 150 -5.24 -14.73 -3.51
CA HIS A 150 -4.66 -14.47 -2.20
C HIS A 150 -3.17 -14.17 -2.37
N ASN A 151 -2.74 -12.98 -1.99
CA ASN A 151 -1.35 -12.56 -2.12
C ASN A 151 -0.82 -12.00 -0.81
N VAL A 152 0.42 -12.35 -0.48
CA VAL A 152 1.21 -11.66 0.54
C VAL A 152 2.11 -10.68 -0.18
N HIS A 153 2.16 -9.44 0.30
CA HIS A 153 2.98 -8.41 -0.33
C HIS A 153 3.79 -7.61 0.70
N LEU A 154 4.94 -7.18 0.27
CA LEU A 154 5.78 -6.20 0.95
C LEU A 154 5.51 -4.83 0.34
N ARG A 155 5.33 -3.81 1.19
CA ARG A 155 5.12 -2.43 0.77
C ARG A 155 6.16 -1.51 1.40
N VAL A 156 6.71 -0.62 0.59
CA VAL A 156 7.55 0.49 1.03
C VAL A 156 6.93 1.79 0.52
N GLY A 157 6.76 2.77 1.39
CA GLY A 157 6.13 4.03 1.06
C GLY A 157 6.83 5.23 1.67
N TYR A 158 6.49 6.40 1.15
CA TYR A 158 6.90 7.70 1.65
C TYR A 158 5.67 8.59 1.83
N THR A 159 5.57 9.23 2.97
CA THR A 159 4.47 10.13 3.35
C THR A 159 4.95 11.59 3.35
N PHE A 160 4.12 12.46 2.77
CA PHE A 160 4.31 13.91 2.69
C PHE A 160 3.41 14.63 3.68
#